data_d9a9cb994e7d1483bf097e9479ce4d70
#
_entry.id   d9a9cb994e7d1483bf097e9479ce4d70
#
_cell.length_a   1.000
_cell.length_b   1.000
_cell.length_c   1.000
_cell.angle_alpha   90.00
_cell.angle_beta   90.00
_cell.angle_gamma   90.00
#
_symmetry.space_group_name_H-M   'P 1'
#
loop_
_entity.id
_entity.type
_entity.pdbx_description
1 polymer ?
#
loop_
_entity_poly.entity_id
_entity_poly.type
_entity_poly.pdbx_seq_one_letter_code
_entity_poly.pdbx_strand_id
1 'polypeptide(L)'
;MMKTALFSLFFVLPCCGAESFGGAQIAEVYRVRLDRSDLLLESIQNVIRKHGIADGAVVTAAGSLQECMFHRVKSTAEKPEDEFITVKEPMEILNINGMIAGGEPHLHLTLSGARGAFGGHLEKGCRVLYRAELTIAKFSGTPLAREPNKDGVPLLQRQ
;
A
#
# COMPACT_ATOMS: atom_id res chain seq x y z
N MET A 1 41.24 -52.84 -6.52
CA MET A 1 39.88 -52.50 -6.16
C MET A 1 39.80 -50.96 -6.06
N MET A 2 39.30 -50.32 -7.12
CA MET A 2 39.08 -48.87 -7.17
C MET A 2 37.72 -48.55 -6.55
N LYS A 3 37.70 -47.75 -5.47
CA LYS A 3 36.46 -47.25 -4.89
C LYS A 3 36.05 -45.96 -5.61
N THR A 4 34.99 -46.04 -6.37
CA THR A 4 34.36 -44.89 -7.03
C THR A 4 33.57 -44.11 -5.97
N ALA A 5 34.01 -42.90 -5.63
CA ALA A 5 33.25 -41.98 -4.77
C ALA A 5 32.17 -41.30 -5.59
N LEU A 6 30.90 -41.55 -5.27
CA LEU A 6 29.74 -40.88 -5.85
C LEU A 6 29.58 -39.51 -5.15
N PHE A 7 29.89 -38.41 -5.85
CA PHE A 7 29.65 -37.06 -5.38
C PHE A 7 28.21 -36.70 -5.70
N SER A 8 27.32 -36.74 -4.72
CA SER A 8 25.95 -36.20 -4.84
C SER A 8 26.02 -34.67 -4.83
N LEU A 9 25.77 -34.07 -5.98
CA LEU A 9 25.61 -32.63 -6.11
C LEU A 9 24.22 -32.26 -5.59
N PHE A 10 24.14 -31.77 -4.36
CA PHE A 10 22.91 -31.18 -3.84
C PHE A 10 22.67 -29.82 -4.53
N PHE A 11 21.76 -29.76 -5.47
CA PHE A 11 21.19 -28.52 -5.97
C PHE A 11 20.31 -27.91 -4.87
N VAL A 12 20.85 -26.95 -4.12
CA VAL A 12 20.03 -26.09 -3.29
C VAL A 12 19.31 -25.13 -4.24
N LEU A 13 18.02 -25.41 -4.52
CA LEU A 13 17.16 -24.45 -5.16
C LEU A 13 17.10 -23.21 -4.24
N PRO A 14 17.30 -21.99 -4.77
CA PRO A 14 17.09 -20.80 -3.97
C PRO A 14 15.64 -20.80 -3.49
N CYS A 15 15.44 -20.98 -2.20
CA CYS A 15 14.14 -20.76 -1.59
C CYS A 15 13.84 -19.26 -1.77
N CYS A 16 12.86 -18.91 -2.59
CA CYS A 16 12.33 -17.56 -2.66
C CYS A 16 11.69 -17.27 -1.29
N GLY A 17 12.51 -16.87 -0.30
CA GLY A 17 12.06 -16.48 1.01
C GLY A 17 11.52 -15.05 0.98
N ALA A 18 10.49 -14.77 1.82
CA ALA A 18 10.07 -13.41 2.04
C ALA A 18 11.22 -12.61 2.69
N GLU A 19 11.47 -11.42 2.20
CA GLU A 19 12.37 -10.47 2.86
C GLU A 19 11.61 -9.76 3.97
N SER A 20 12.25 -9.61 5.14
CA SER A 20 11.65 -8.97 6.31
C SER A 20 12.52 -7.85 6.86
N PHE A 21 11.90 -6.72 7.21
CA PHE A 21 12.56 -5.53 7.72
C PHE A 21 12.07 -5.27 9.14
N GLY A 22 12.78 -5.80 10.12
CA GLY A 22 12.45 -5.64 11.55
C GLY A 22 13.07 -4.41 12.19
N GLY A 23 12.70 -4.14 13.46
CA GLY A 23 13.28 -3.12 14.32
C GLY A 23 12.51 -1.80 14.39
N ALA A 24 11.46 -1.62 13.60
CA ALA A 24 10.60 -0.44 13.71
C ALA A 24 9.74 -0.49 14.98
N GLN A 25 9.51 0.69 15.58
CA GLN A 25 8.58 0.89 16.68
C GLN A 25 7.56 1.97 16.28
N ILE A 26 6.37 1.97 16.86
CA ILE A 26 5.41 3.05 16.67
C ILE A 26 5.91 4.26 17.49
N ALA A 27 6.32 5.31 16.78
CA ALA A 27 6.73 6.57 17.39
C ALA A 27 5.53 7.47 17.71
N GLU A 28 4.58 7.57 16.79
CA GLU A 28 3.39 8.40 16.92
C GLU A 28 2.20 7.77 16.22
N VAL A 29 0.98 8.12 16.66
CA VAL A 29 -0.28 7.74 16.02
C VAL A 29 -1.09 8.99 15.73
N TYR A 30 -1.41 9.21 14.47
CA TYR A 30 -2.24 10.31 14.00
C TYR A 30 -3.66 9.82 13.74
N ARG A 31 -4.65 10.51 14.33
CA ARG A 31 -6.07 10.35 13.99
C ARG A 31 -6.45 11.51 13.10
N VAL A 32 -6.87 11.21 11.89
CA VAL A 32 -7.12 12.19 10.83
C VAL A 32 -8.59 12.19 10.48
N ARG A 33 -9.19 13.39 10.41
CA ARG A 33 -10.54 13.60 9.89
C ARG A 33 -10.45 14.38 8.59
N LEU A 34 -11.16 13.92 7.59
CA LEU A 34 -11.43 14.61 6.35
C LEU A 34 -12.90 15.03 6.32
N ASP A 35 -13.15 16.24 5.88
CA ASP A 35 -14.48 16.80 5.75
C ASP A 35 -15.02 16.63 4.31
N ARG A 36 -16.27 17.01 4.10
CA ARG A 36 -16.93 16.92 2.79
C ARG A 36 -16.11 17.62 1.72
N SER A 37 -15.97 16.97 0.57
CA SER A 37 -15.24 17.43 -0.61
C SER A 37 -13.71 17.37 -0.53
N ASP A 38 -13.13 17.02 0.61
CA ASP A 38 -11.69 16.76 0.67
C ASP A 38 -11.29 15.62 -0.28
N LEU A 39 -10.08 15.72 -0.82
CA LEU A 39 -9.50 14.68 -1.67
C LEU A 39 -8.71 13.70 -0.80
N LEU A 40 -9.09 12.42 -0.84
CA LEU A 40 -8.67 11.42 0.13
C LEU A 40 -7.15 11.18 0.11
N LEU A 41 -6.58 10.76 -1.02
CA LEU A 41 -5.15 10.45 -1.12
C LEU A 41 -4.29 11.71 -0.94
N GLU A 42 -4.70 12.81 -1.53
CA GLU A 42 -4.01 14.10 -1.44
C GLU A 42 -3.96 14.62 0.00
N SER A 43 -5.04 14.44 0.77
CA SER A 43 -5.07 14.77 2.20
C SER A 43 -4.17 13.85 3.02
N ILE A 44 -4.15 12.55 2.74
CA ILE A 44 -3.21 11.62 3.37
C ILE A 44 -1.77 12.04 3.09
N GLN A 45 -1.42 12.33 1.84
CA GLN A 45 -0.09 12.82 1.45
C GLN A 45 0.28 14.13 2.14
N ASN A 46 -0.69 15.05 2.34
CA ASN A 46 -0.47 16.29 3.09
C ASN A 46 -0.14 16.00 4.56
N VAL A 47 -0.83 15.07 5.20
CA VAL A 47 -0.53 14.64 6.59
C VAL A 47 0.86 14.03 6.68
N ILE A 48 1.21 13.15 5.75
CA ILE A 48 2.55 12.52 5.66
C ILE A 48 3.64 13.58 5.58
N ARG A 49 3.52 14.54 4.67
CA ARG A 49 4.49 15.64 4.52
C ARG A 49 4.54 16.54 5.75
N LYS A 50 3.38 16.96 6.26
CA LYS A 50 3.28 17.86 7.43
C LYS A 50 3.97 17.30 8.67
N HIS A 51 3.89 15.99 8.89
CA HIS A 51 4.42 15.34 10.08
C HIS A 51 5.73 14.57 9.82
N GLY A 52 6.33 14.70 8.63
CA GLY A 52 7.58 14.04 8.28
C GLY A 52 7.53 12.54 8.48
N ILE A 53 6.47 11.88 7.98
CA ILE A 53 6.30 10.44 8.10
C ILE A 53 7.07 9.77 6.96
N ALA A 54 8.34 9.49 7.19
CA ALA A 54 9.17 8.79 6.20
C ALA A 54 8.84 7.29 6.14
N ASP A 55 8.51 6.68 7.29
CA ASP A 55 8.12 5.28 7.40
C ASP A 55 6.88 5.14 8.29
N GLY A 56 5.93 4.30 7.91
CA GLY A 56 4.68 4.17 8.64
C GLY A 56 3.64 3.30 7.94
N ALA A 57 2.42 3.36 8.45
CA ALA A 57 1.28 2.66 7.87
C ALA A 57 -0.02 3.43 8.06
N VAL A 58 -0.89 3.40 7.06
CA VAL A 58 -2.32 3.64 7.24
C VAL A 58 -2.92 2.34 7.75
N VAL A 59 -3.43 2.37 8.98
CA VAL A 59 -3.87 1.17 9.71
C VAL A 59 -5.31 0.84 9.38
N THR A 60 -6.17 1.86 9.34
CA THR A 60 -7.59 1.71 9.06
C THR A 60 -8.20 3.04 8.63
N ALA A 61 -9.31 2.97 7.91
CA ALA A 61 -10.16 4.10 7.62
C ALA A 61 -11.63 3.68 7.53
N ALA A 62 -12.53 4.63 7.83
CA ALA A 62 -13.96 4.52 7.62
C ALA A 62 -14.52 5.87 7.15
N GLY A 63 -15.64 5.85 6.45
CA GLY A 63 -16.25 7.07 5.95
C GLY A 63 -17.00 6.85 4.65
N SER A 64 -17.26 7.93 3.90
CA SER A 64 -18.01 7.84 2.65
C SER A 64 -17.40 8.70 1.55
N LEU A 65 -17.48 8.20 0.31
CA LEU A 65 -17.01 8.88 -0.90
C LEU A 65 -18.17 9.13 -1.87
N GLN A 66 -18.06 10.20 -2.67
CA GLN A 66 -18.99 10.49 -3.77
C GLN A 66 -18.37 10.18 -5.14
N GLU A 67 -17.06 10.07 -5.20
CA GLU A 67 -16.29 9.73 -6.38
C GLU A 67 -14.98 9.08 -5.94
N CYS A 68 -14.54 8.03 -6.62
CA CYS A 68 -13.24 7.42 -6.37
C CYS A 68 -12.63 6.87 -7.66
N MET A 69 -11.33 7.10 -7.80
CA MET A 69 -10.47 6.43 -8.78
C MET A 69 -9.55 5.46 -8.06
N PHE A 70 -9.44 4.27 -8.60
CA PHE A 70 -8.51 3.23 -8.15
C PHE A 70 -8.06 2.41 -9.35
N HIS A 71 -6.96 1.70 -9.21
CA HIS A 71 -6.58 0.71 -10.23
C HIS A 71 -6.51 -0.70 -9.66
N ARG A 72 -6.54 -1.68 -10.54
CA ARG A 72 -6.29 -3.08 -10.26
C ARG A 72 -5.34 -3.67 -11.28
N VAL A 73 -4.61 -4.69 -10.89
CA VAL A 73 -3.77 -5.46 -11.80
C VAL A 73 -4.66 -6.17 -12.82
N LYS A 74 -4.34 -6.05 -14.11
CA LYS A 74 -5.13 -6.55 -15.23
C LYS A 74 -4.69 -7.94 -15.69
N SER A 75 -3.44 -8.30 -15.45
CA SER A 75 -2.86 -9.56 -15.93
C SER A 75 -1.93 -10.22 -14.91
N THR A 76 -1.56 -11.48 -15.14
CA THR A 76 -0.57 -12.23 -14.36
C THR A 76 0.79 -12.25 -15.04
N ALA A 77 1.04 -11.37 -16.00
CA ALA A 77 2.34 -11.25 -16.67
C ALA A 77 3.43 -10.75 -15.70
N GLU A 78 4.72 -11.05 -15.99
CA GLU A 78 5.84 -10.57 -15.17
C GLU A 78 5.89 -9.04 -15.08
N LYS A 79 5.59 -8.36 -16.20
CA LYS A 79 5.42 -6.91 -16.22
C LYS A 79 3.96 -6.57 -15.91
N PRO A 80 3.67 -5.85 -14.83
CA PRO A 80 2.30 -5.52 -14.47
C PRO A 80 1.66 -4.58 -15.47
N GLU A 81 0.37 -4.78 -15.70
CA GLU A 81 -0.51 -3.87 -16.42
C GLU A 81 -1.67 -3.49 -15.51
N ASP A 82 -1.99 -2.20 -15.45
CA ASP A 82 -3.02 -1.66 -14.59
C ASP A 82 -4.27 -1.27 -15.38
N GLU A 83 -5.42 -1.49 -14.76
CA GLU A 83 -6.71 -1.01 -15.24
C GLU A 83 -7.24 0.05 -14.26
N PHE A 84 -7.35 1.30 -14.73
CA PHE A 84 -7.86 2.42 -13.96
C PHE A 84 -9.39 2.48 -14.05
N ILE A 85 -10.04 2.58 -12.90
CA ILE A 85 -11.50 2.54 -12.75
C ILE A 85 -11.93 3.79 -11.98
N THR A 86 -12.89 4.53 -12.53
CA THR A 86 -13.53 5.66 -11.84
C THR A 86 -14.98 5.32 -11.55
N VAL A 87 -15.38 5.48 -10.29
CA VAL A 87 -16.76 5.28 -9.83
C VAL A 87 -17.30 6.59 -9.27
N LYS A 88 -18.48 7.00 -9.74
CA LYS A 88 -19.18 8.23 -9.33
C LYS A 88 -20.57 7.88 -8.80
N GLU A 89 -20.61 7.48 -7.55
CA GLU A 89 -21.83 7.18 -6.79
C GLU A 89 -21.53 7.29 -5.28
N PRO A 90 -22.53 7.35 -4.41
CA PRO A 90 -22.30 7.23 -2.98
C PRO A 90 -21.71 5.86 -2.64
N MET A 91 -20.60 5.86 -1.89
CA MET A 91 -19.87 4.66 -1.47
C MET A 91 -19.47 4.77 -0.02
N GLU A 92 -19.46 3.65 0.71
CA GLU A 92 -18.87 3.56 2.04
C GLU A 92 -17.43 3.04 1.95
N ILE A 93 -16.53 3.67 2.70
CA ILE A 93 -15.18 3.15 2.92
C ILE A 93 -15.27 2.05 3.97
N LEU A 94 -15.02 0.80 3.56
CA LEU A 94 -14.98 -0.35 4.47
C LEU A 94 -13.60 -0.48 5.12
N ASN A 95 -12.54 -0.15 4.39
CA ASN A 95 -11.17 -0.07 4.90
C ASN A 95 -10.26 0.65 3.91
N ILE A 96 -9.19 1.25 4.44
CA ILE A 96 -8.00 1.68 3.72
C ILE A 96 -6.80 1.26 4.57
N ASN A 97 -5.86 0.53 3.96
CA ASN A 97 -4.63 0.14 4.62
C ASN A 97 -3.46 0.15 3.63
N GLY A 98 -2.26 0.10 4.19
CA GLY A 98 -1.03 0.00 3.43
C GLY A 98 0.13 0.71 4.10
N MET A 99 1.28 0.67 3.45
CA MET A 99 2.54 1.15 4.01
C MET A 99 2.98 2.47 3.40
N ILE A 100 3.59 3.29 4.24
CA ILE A 100 4.32 4.49 3.85
C ILE A 100 5.81 4.12 3.90
N ALA A 101 6.53 4.33 2.81
CA ALA A 101 7.97 4.08 2.72
C ALA A 101 8.63 5.17 1.89
N GLY A 102 9.70 5.79 2.41
CA GLY A 102 10.31 6.97 1.80
C GLY A 102 9.37 8.19 1.72
N GLY A 103 8.37 8.26 2.62
CA GLY A 103 7.34 9.29 2.58
C GLY A 103 6.23 9.07 1.54
N GLU A 104 6.30 7.97 0.77
CA GLU A 104 5.31 7.67 -0.27
C GLU A 104 4.34 6.57 0.20
N PRO A 105 3.03 6.84 0.21
CA PRO A 105 2.03 5.85 0.58
C PRO A 105 1.74 4.87 -0.58
N HIS A 106 1.64 3.59 -0.25
CA HIS A 106 1.12 2.52 -1.10
C HIS A 106 -0.12 1.97 -0.39
N LEU A 107 -1.29 2.36 -0.86
CA LEU A 107 -2.54 2.13 -0.16
C LEU A 107 -3.54 1.38 -1.04
N HIS A 108 -4.20 0.42 -0.42
CA HIS A 108 -5.37 -0.24 -1.00
C HIS A 108 -6.62 0.14 -0.22
N LEU A 109 -7.74 0.23 -0.93
CA LEU A 109 -9.03 0.50 -0.33
C LEU A 109 -10.05 -0.56 -0.71
N THR A 110 -11.01 -0.77 0.21
CA THR A 110 -12.23 -1.52 -0.05
C THR A 110 -13.42 -0.60 0.16
N LEU A 111 -14.30 -0.57 -0.83
CA LEU A 111 -15.50 0.25 -0.86
C LEU A 111 -16.74 -0.64 -0.93
N SER A 112 -17.86 -0.13 -0.45
CA SER A 112 -19.20 -0.69 -0.70
C SER A 112 -20.06 0.34 -1.44
N GLY A 113 -20.54 -0.02 -2.61
CA GLY A 113 -21.45 0.78 -3.43
C GLY A 113 -22.73 0.02 -3.74
N ALA A 114 -23.54 0.56 -4.64
CA ALA A 114 -24.85 -0.01 -4.99
C ALA A 114 -24.78 -1.45 -5.53
N ARG A 115 -23.63 -1.86 -6.09
CA ARG A 115 -23.43 -3.19 -6.70
C ARG A 115 -22.63 -4.15 -5.83
N GLY A 116 -22.37 -3.82 -4.55
CA GLY A 116 -21.61 -4.62 -3.63
C GLY A 116 -20.23 -4.05 -3.32
N ALA A 117 -19.34 -4.89 -2.76
CA ALA A 117 -17.99 -4.48 -2.40
C ALA A 117 -17.03 -4.59 -3.58
N PHE A 118 -16.13 -3.61 -3.69
CA PHE A 118 -15.07 -3.55 -4.69
C PHE A 118 -13.91 -2.72 -4.16
N GLY A 119 -12.80 -2.66 -4.88
CA GLY A 119 -11.65 -1.85 -4.48
C GLY A 119 -10.41 -2.15 -5.30
N GLY A 120 -9.28 -1.60 -4.85
CA GLY A 120 -7.99 -1.73 -5.49
C GLY A 120 -6.97 -0.77 -4.90
N HIS A 121 -5.95 -0.43 -5.68
CA HIS A 121 -4.97 0.57 -5.33
C HIS A 121 -5.57 1.97 -5.36
N LEU A 122 -5.46 2.70 -4.25
CA LEU A 122 -6.02 4.06 -4.12
C LEU A 122 -5.29 5.05 -5.02
N GLU A 123 -6.06 5.74 -5.85
CA GLU A 123 -5.55 6.79 -6.74
C GLU A 123 -6.03 8.18 -6.32
N LYS A 124 -5.42 9.20 -6.92
CA LYS A 124 -5.84 10.60 -6.72
C LYS A 124 -7.24 10.85 -7.25
N GLY A 125 -7.93 11.84 -6.65
CA GLY A 125 -9.26 12.26 -7.10
C GLY A 125 -10.43 11.59 -6.37
N CYS A 126 -10.18 10.67 -5.43
CA CYS A 126 -11.23 10.15 -4.56
C CYS A 126 -11.74 11.25 -3.64
N ARG A 127 -13.03 11.59 -3.71
CA ARG A 127 -13.65 12.73 -3.03
C ARG A 127 -14.58 12.29 -1.92
N VAL A 128 -14.36 12.83 -0.73
CA VAL A 128 -15.17 12.56 0.46
C VAL A 128 -16.60 13.08 0.28
N LEU A 129 -17.61 12.26 0.63
CA LEU A 129 -19.02 12.61 0.58
C LEU A 129 -19.47 13.37 1.83
N TYR A 130 -19.35 12.77 3.00
CA TYR A 130 -19.72 13.39 4.27
C TYR A 130 -18.51 13.62 5.16
N ARG A 131 -17.80 12.58 5.47
CA ARG A 131 -16.54 12.57 6.22
C ARG A 131 -15.75 11.29 5.91
N ALA A 132 -14.45 11.33 6.20
CA ALA A 132 -13.63 10.14 6.36
C ALA A 132 -12.72 10.31 7.57
N GLU A 133 -12.51 9.22 8.30
CA GLU A 133 -11.66 9.17 9.48
C GLU A 133 -10.66 8.05 9.32
N LEU A 134 -9.40 8.30 9.62
CA LEU A 134 -8.34 7.32 9.44
C LEU A 134 -7.28 7.41 10.53
N THR A 135 -6.57 6.31 10.73
CA THR A 135 -5.45 6.18 11.66
C THR A 135 -4.17 5.93 10.88
N ILE A 136 -3.16 6.79 11.11
CA ILE A 136 -1.81 6.64 10.54
C ILE A 136 -0.84 6.40 11.68
N ALA A 137 -0.06 5.31 11.62
CA ALA A 137 1.06 5.06 12.49
C ALA A 137 2.35 5.54 11.82
N LYS A 138 3.13 6.36 12.53
CA LYS A 138 4.50 6.75 12.17
C LYS A 138 5.46 5.80 12.85
N PHE A 139 6.39 5.23 12.10
CA PHE A 139 7.41 4.35 12.62
C PHE A 139 8.71 5.10 12.87
N SER A 140 9.47 4.65 13.89
CA SER A 140 10.86 4.99 14.10
C SER A 140 11.76 3.83 13.63
N GLY A 141 13.04 4.11 13.41
CA GLY A 141 14.03 3.14 12.96
C GLY A 141 14.60 3.52 11.60
N THR A 142 15.23 2.56 10.92
CA THR A 142 15.79 2.79 9.58
C THR A 142 14.64 2.89 8.58
N PRO A 143 14.51 4.02 7.86
CA PRO A 143 13.46 4.18 6.87
C PRO A 143 13.57 3.14 5.75
N LEU A 144 12.42 2.76 5.22
CA LEU A 144 12.31 1.96 4.02
C LEU A 144 12.02 2.85 2.81
N ALA A 145 12.40 2.39 1.62
CA ALA A 145 12.00 2.99 0.35
C ALA A 145 11.52 1.90 -0.61
N ARG A 146 10.94 2.30 -1.74
CA ARG A 146 10.61 1.40 -2.83
C ARG A 146 11.49 1.69 -4.03
N GLU A 147 12.24 0.65 -4.48
CA GLU A 147 13.08 0.73 -5.65
C GLU A 147 12.58 -0.26 -6.71
N PRO A 148 12.53 0.14 -7.99
CA PRO A 148 12.06 -0.75 -9.05
C PRO A 148 13.04 -1.92 -9.26
N ASN A 149 12.50 -3.12 -9.35
CA ASN A 149 13.26 -4.29 -9.80
C ASN A 149 13.50 -4.25 -11.33
N LYS A 150 14.10 -5.30 -11.88
CA LYS A 150 14.40 -5.43 -13.33
C LYS A 150 13.14 -5.33 -14.22
N ASP A 151 11.97 -5.64 -13.70
CA ASP A 151 10.68 -5.64 -14.42
C ASP A 151 9.88 -4.33 -14.16
N GLY A 152 10.48 -3.40 -13.39
CA GLY A 152 9.88 -2.11 -13.04
C GLY A 152 8.92 -2.16 -11.85
N VAL A 153 8.84 -3.28 -11.13
CA VAL A 153 8.01 -3.41 -9.93
C VAL A 153 8.73 -2.78 -8.73
N PRO A 154 8.11 -1.78 -8.05
CA PRO A 154 8.71 -1.16 -6.87
C PRO A 154 8.74 -2.12 -5.68
N LEU A 155 9.91 -2.59 -5.29
CA LEU A 155 10.12 -3.46 -4.14
C LEU A 155 10.56 -2.66 -2.91
N LEU A 156 10.10 -3.11 -1.74
CA LEU A 156 10.48 -2.52 -0.46
C LEU A 156 11.93 -2.86 -0.13
N GLN A 157 12.73 -1.85 0.26
CA GLN A 157 14.15 -1.99 0.60
C GLN A 157 14.53 -1.04 1.75
N ARG A 158 15.65 -1.31 2.44
CA ARG A 158 16.27 -0.35 3.38
C ARG A 158 16.89 0.80 2.59
N GLN A 159 16.73 2.02 3.11
CA GLN A 159 17.48 3.20 2.64
C GLN A 159 18.91 3.16 3.14
#